data_e38f56830c55c59b7665e593fe17cadb
#
_entry.id   e38f56830c55c59b7665e593fe17cadb
#
_cell.length_a   1.000
_cell.length_b   1.000
_cell.length_c   1.000
_cell.angle_alpha   90.00
_cell.angle_beta   90.00
_cell.angle_gamma   90.00
#
_symmetry.space_group_name_H-M   'P 1'
#
loop_
_entity.id
_entity.type
_entity.pdbx_description
1 polymer ?
#
loop_
_entity_poly.entity_id
_entity_poly.type
_entity_poly.pdbx_seq_one_letter_code
_entity_poly.pdbx_strand_id
1 'polypeptide(L)'
;MDLFDNEELFKEEKKRVKKKGIIIISCIVVAILLIIGIVVAMMYFQSLQWGITVDGVGVSIKDTTIITDEQTGKVFVSISDVAPHVTGYTYLHGEYGKNSEDNNSGVVQCNDEAVEFHANQNKINKVLLKEDTNDNEYGYMYLSEKIKYANGQLYAYVEDLQPLLNAKVNYNQATNKITLAGTEYLYEQYQTKIASLGYNAVD
;
A
#
# COMPACT_ATOMS: atom_id res chain seq x y z
N MET A 1 26.67 -43.71 -66.73
CA MET A 1 26.08 -42.59 -65.95
C MET A 1 25.56 -43.22 -64.69
N ASP A 2 26.36 -43.04 -63.61
CA ASP A 2 26.44 -43.98 -62.51
C ASP A 2 25.29 -43.82 -61.51
N LEU A 3 24.60 -44.93 -61.26
CA LEU A 3 23.56 -45.06 -60.22
C LEU A 3 24.09 -44.77 -58.79
N PHE A 4 25.38 -44.81 -58.59
CA PHE A 4 26.05 -44.56 -57.33
C PHE A 4 26.14 -43.09 -56.95
N ASP A 5 26.21 -42.16 -57.89
CA ASP A 5 26.23 -40.72 -57.66
C ASP A 5 24.90 -40.16 -57.08
N ASN A 6 23.79 -40.79 -57.44
CA ASN A 6 22.47 -40.39 -56.95
C ASN A 6 22.23 -40.75 -55.49
N GLU A 7 22.75 -41.86 -54.99
CA GLU A 7 22.55 -42.25 -53.57
C GLU A 7 23.32 -41.35 -52.59
N GLU A 8 24.52 -40.90 -52.95
CA GLU A 8 25.27 -39.96 -52.12
C GLU A 8 24.63 -38.57 -52.06
N LEU A 9 24.14 -38.06 -53.20
CA LEU A 9 23.41 -36.83 -53.27
C LEU A 9 22.14 -36.84 -52.40
N PHE A 10 21.37 -37.94 -52.45
CA PHE A 10 20.20 -38.12 -51.57
C PHE A 10 20.52 -38.20 -50.09
N LYS A 11 21.66 -38.79 -49.74
CA LYS A 11 22.14 -38.85 -48.34
C LYS A 11 22.59 -37.48 -47.82
N GLU A 12 23.26 -36.71 -48.65
CA GLU A 12 23.64 -35.33 -48.28
C GLU A 12 22.43 -34.38 -48.15
N GLU A 13 21.46 -34.44 -49.05
CA GLU A 13 20.24 -33.66 -48.95
C GLU A 13 19.45 -34.01 -47.70
N LYS A 14 19.27 -35.28 -47.38
CA LYS A 14 18.65 -35.70 -46.11
C LYS A 14 19.39 -35.18 -44.86
N LYS A 15 20.74 -35.15 -44.90
CA LYS A 15 21.53 -34.56 -43.81
C LYS A 15 21.36 -33.05 -43.71
N ARG A 16 21.28 -32.32 -44.82
CA ARG A 16 21.04 -30.87 -44.87
C ARG A 16 19.65 -30.51 -44.36
N VAL A 17 18.62 -31.25 -44.76
CA VAL A 17 17.22 -31.04 -44.30
C VAL A 17 17.10 -31.29 -42.78
N LYS A 18 17.73 -32.40 -42.28
CA LYS A 18 17.76 -32.66 -40.82
C LYS A 18 18.48 -31.56 -40.06
N LYS A 19 19.62 -31.05 -40.54
CA LYS A 19 20.35 -29.95 -39.89
C LYS A 19 19.53 -28.66 -39.86
N LYS A 20 18.86 -28.31 -40.98
CA LYS A 20 17.98 -27.14 -41.06
C LYS A 20 16.79 -27.27 -40.07
N GLY A 21 16.17 -28.47 -40.00
CA GLY A 21 15.08 -28.74 -39.07
C GLY A 21 15.50 -28.57 -37.59
N ILE A 22 16.69 -29.07 -37.23
CA ILE A 22 17.24 -28.93 -35.87
C ILE A 22 17.48 -27.46 -35.53
N ILE A 23 18.04 -26.68 -36.46
CA ILE A 23 18.29 -25.23 -36.25
C ILE A 23 16.97 -24.49 -36.05
N ILE A 24 15.96 -24.76 -36.89
CA ILE A 24 14.65 -24.11 -36.75
C ILE A 24 14.00 -24.44 -35.40
N ILE A 25 14.00 -25.72 -34.98
CA ILE A 25 13.45 -26.13 -33.69
C ILE A 25 14.23 -25.47 -32.55
N SER A 26 15.56 -25.41 -32.65
CA SER A 26 16.37 -24.73 -31.63
C SER A 26 16.06 -23.24 -31.52
N CYS A 27 15.86 -22.53 -32.64
CA CYS A 27 15.47 -21.13 -32.66
C CYS A 27 14.09 -20.92 -32.04
N ILE A 28 13.13 -21.81 -32.31
CA ILE A 28 11.78 -21.73 -31.72
C ILE A 28 11.85 -21.93 -30.19
N VAL A 29 12.62 -22.91 -29.72
CA VAL A 29 12.78 -23.17 -28.27
C VAL A 29 13.41 -21.96 -27.58
N VAL A 30 14.46 -21.37 -28.17
CA VAL A 30 15.10 -20.17 -27.61
C VAL A 30 14.11 -18.99 -27.58
N ALA A 31 13.32 -18.79 -28.65
CA ALA A 31 12.30 -17.73 -28.69
C ALA A 31 11.23 -17.92 -27.59
N ILE A 32 10.76 -19.15 -27.36
CA ILE A 32 9.81 -19.46 -26.30
C ILE A 32 10.41 -19.18 -24.92
N LEU A 33 11.67 -19.58 -24.68
CA LEU A 33 12.34 -19.31 -23.39
C LEU A 33 12.53 -17.81 -23.14
N LEU A 34 12.83 -17.04 -24.18
CA LEU A 34 12.90 -15.57 -24.07
C LEU A 34 11.55 -14.94 -23.74
N ILE A 35 10.46 -15.38 -24.38
CA ILE A 35 9.12 -14.90 -24.06
C ILE A 35 8.75 -15.23 -22.62
N ILE A 36 9.00 -16.46 -22.17
CA ILE A 36 8.75 -16.87 -20.79
C ILE A 36 9.57 -15.98 -19.82
N GLY A 37 10.85 -15.76 -20.12
CA GLY A 37 11.71 -14.88 -19.31
C GLY A 37 11.20 -13.46 -19.20
N ILE A 38 10.72 -12.87 -20.31
CA ILE A 38 10.12 -11.54 -20.33
C ILE A 38 8.84 -11.51 -19.50
N VAL A 39 7.95 -12.48 -19.66
CA VAL A 39 6.69 -12.57 -18.89
C VAL A 39 6.96 -12.68 -17.40
N VAL A 40 7.89 -13.55 -17.00
CA VAL A 40 8.29 -13.72 -15.59
C VAL A 40 8.90 -12.43 -15.04
N ALA A 41 9.77 -11.76 -15.81
CA ALA A 41 10.32 -10.46 -15.42
C ALA A 41 9.24 -9.39 -15.26
N MET A 42 8.29 -9.30 -16.19
CA MET A 42 7.16 -8.36 -16.08
C MET A 42 6.30 -8.65 -14.84
N MET A 43 5.97 -9.91 -14.57
CA MET A 43 5.22 -10.31 -13.37
C MET A 43 5.99 -9.95 -12.09
N TYR A 44 7.30 -10.15 -12.08
CA TYR A 44 8.16 -9.78 -10.95
C TYR A 44 8.18 -8.26 -10.74
N PHE A 45 8.37 -7.46 -11.79
CA PHE A 45 8.33 -5.99 -11.69
C PHE A 45 6.97 -5.48 -11.23
N GLN A 46 5.85 -6.05 -11.72
CA GLN A 46 4.51 -5.68 -11.26
C GLN A 46 4.29 -6.04 -9.78
N SER A 47 4.87 -7.13 -9.29
CA SER A 47 4.77 -7.50 -7.87
C SER A 47 5.51 -6.56 -6.93
N LEU A 48 6.53 -5.86 -7.42
CA LEU A 48 7.30 -4.87 -6.66
C LEU A 48 6.66 -3.49 -6.63
N GLN A 49 5.64 -3.23 -7.46
CA GLN A 49 4.93 -1.97 -7.42
C GLN A 49 4.09 -1.86 -6.15
N TRP A 50 4.11 -0.67 -5.54
CA TRP A 50 3.25 -0.37 -4.42
C TRP A 50 1.78 -0.61 -4.76
N GLY A 51 1.03 -1.14 -3.82
CA GLY A 51 -0.41 -1.32 -3.94
C GLY A 51 -1.07 -1.14 -2.59
N ILE A 52 -2.17 -0.37 -2.58
CA ILE A 52 -3.03 -0.21 -1.41
C ILE A 52 -4.40 -0.74 -1.78
N THR A 53 -4.97 -1.56 -0.89
CA THR A 53 -6.36 -1.99 -0.96
C THR A 53 -7.06 -1.64 0.33
N VAL A 54 -8.28 -1.14 0.21
CA VAL A 54 -9.17 -0.86 1.34
C VAL A 54 -10.44 -1.67 1.14
N ASP A 55 -10.76 -2.52 2.10
CA ASP A 55 -11.92 -3.44 2.05
C ASP A 55 -11.99 -4.24 0.74
N GLY A 56 -10.82 -4.66 0.23
CA GLY A 56 -10.69 -5.42 -1.00
C GLY A 56 -10.71 -4.59 -2.30
N VAL A 57 -10.94 -3.27 -2.21
CA VAL A 57 -10.94 -2.37 -3.36
C VAL A 57 -9.58 -1.67 -3.50
N GLY A 58 -9.03 -1.68 -4.71
CA GLY A 58 -7.75 -1.01 -4.98
C GLY A 58 -7.86 0.52 -4.89
N VAL A 59 -6.94 1.14 -4.16
CA VAL A 59 -6.80 2.60 -4.08
C VAL A 59 -5.84 3.06 -5.18
N SER A 60 -6.19 4.14 -5.87
CA SER A 60 -5.28 4.76 -6.85
C SER A 60 -4.09 5.37 -6.15
N ILE A 61 -2.89 4.89 -6.48
CA ILE A 61 -1.63 5.36 -5.88
C ILE A 61 -1.01 6.39 -6.80
N LYS A 62 -0.69 7.55 -6.24
CA LYS A 62 0.17 8.57 -6.86
C LYS A 62 1.60 8.38 -6.37
N ASP A 63 2.56 8.96 -7.05
CA ASP A 63 3.97 8.91 -6.65
C ASP A 63 4.21 9.49 -5.24
N THR A 64 3.29 10.37 -4.79
CA THR A 64 3.32 10.99 -3.46
C THR A 64 2.52 10.24 -2.41
N THR A 65 1.76 9.21 -2.74
CA THR A 65 0.90 8.50 -1.75
C THR A 65 1.73 7.74 -0.71
N ILE A 66 2.90 7.23 -1.10
CA ILE A 66 3.77 6.44 -0.23
C ILE A 66 5.17 7.04 -0.26
N ILE A 67 5.76 7.23 0.90
CA ILE A 67 7.15 7.61 1.06
C ILE A 67 7.89 6.60 1.94
N THR A 68 9.14 6.35 1.62
CA THR A 68 10.02 5.49 2.43
C THR A 68 11.09 6.38 3.09
N ASP A 69 11.27 6.21 4.37
CA ASP A 69 12.36 6.86 5.11
C ASP A 69 13.67 6.16 4.76
N GLU A 70 14.59 6.89 4.13
CA GLU A 70 15.86 6.34 3.63
C GLU A 70 16.78 5.83 4.75
N GLN A 71 16.67 6.39 5.96
CA GLN A 71 17.53 6.03 7.08
C GLN A 71 17.04 4.77 7.81
N THR A 72 15.73 4.65 7.95
CA THR A 72 15.10 3.58 8.75
C THR A 72 14.45 2.49 7.90
N GLY A 73 14.24 2.74 6.61
CA GLY A 73 13.47 1.86 5.72
C GLY A 73 11.97 1.81 6.05
N LYS A 74 11.48 2.64 6.98
CA LYS A 74 10.07 2.67 7.37
C LYS A 74 9.21 3.29 6.28
N VAL A 75 8.04 2.73 6.09
CA VAL A 75 7.08 3.13 5.06
C VAL A 75 6.00 4.00 5.68
N PHE A 76 5.78 5.16 5.09
CA PHE A 76 4.77 6.12 5.49
C PHE A 76 3.76 6.31 4.36
N VAL A 77 2.50 6.46 4.72
CA VAL A 77 1.38 6.55 3.79
C VAL A 77 0.64 7.87 4.00
N SER A 78 0.30 8.54 2.91
CA SER A 78 -0.50 9.76 2.93
C SER A 78 -1.88 9.48 3.53
N ILE A 79 -2.19 10.15 4.63
CA ILE A 79 -3.47 9.97 5.34
C ILE A 79 -4.60 10.51 4.46
N SER A 80 -4.40 11.64 3.79
CA SER A 80 -5.40 12.26 2.92
C SER A 80 -5.75 11.41 1.70
N ASP A 81 -4.80 10.61 1.19
CA ASP A 81 -5.05 9.75 0.04
C ASP A 81 -5.78 8.44 0.41
N VAL A 82 -5.66 7.99 1.66
CA VAL A 82 -6.18 6.68 2.09
C VAL A 82 -7.44 6.79 2.93
N ALA A 83 -7.53 7.75 3.86
CA ALA A 83 -8.66 7.86 4.77
C ALA A 83 -10.03 7.94 4.07
N PRO A 84 -10.20 8.69 2.94
CA PRO A 84 -11.50 8.76 2.27
C PRO A 84 -11.98 7.43 1.65
N HIS A 85 -11.09 6.45 1.52
CA HIS A 85 -11.45 5.12 1.01
C HIS A 85 -11.90 4.16 2.12
N VAL A 86 -11.61 4.46 3.38
CA VAL A 86 -12.12 3.68 4.51
C VAL A 86 -13.57 4.10 4.77
N THR A 87 -14.46 3.12 4.80
CA THR A 87 -15.90 3.37 4.91
C THR A 87 -16.24 4.28 6.10
N GLY A 88 -16.93 5.36 5.82
CA GLY A 88 -17.39 6.33 6.82
C GLY A 88 -16.35 7.37 7.24
N TYR A 89 -15.10 7.28 6.76
CA TYR A 89 -14.07 8.26 7.10
C TYR A 89 -14.04 9.43 6.12
N THR A 90 -13.79 10.62 6.67
CA THR A 90 -13.47 11.84 5.92
C THR A 90 -12.13 12.39 6.41
N TYR A 91 -11.44 13.11 5.53
CA TYR A 91 -10.20 13.79 5.85
C TYR A 91 -10.40 15.30 5.70
N LEU A 92 -9.97 16.07 6.70
CA LEU A 92 -9.98 17.52 6.72
C LEU A 92 -8.56 18.04 7.01
N HIS A 93 -8.17 19.10 6.30
CA HIS A 93 -6.95 19.84 6.64
C HIS A 93 -7.22 20.79 7.81
N GLY A 94 -6.19 20.97 8.65
CA GLY A 94 -6.25 21.90 9.78
C GLY A 94 -6.66 21.22 11.09
N GLU A 95 -6.92 22.06 12.11
CA GLU A 95 -7.36 21.63 13.43
C GLU A 95 -8.89 21.48 13.45
N TYR A 96 -9.38 20.55 14.29
CA TYR A 96 -10.81 20.33 14.46
C TYR A 96 -11.52 21.61 14.92
N GLY A 97 -12.61 21.94 14.24
CA GLY A 97 -13.43 23.12 14.57
C GLY A 97 -12.81 24.48 14.24
N LYS A 98 -11.63 24.51 13.63
CA LYS A 98 -10.98 25.74 13.17
C LYS A 98 -10.80 25.71 11.66
N ASN A 99 -11.21 26.79 10.98
CA ASN A 99 -10.82 27.02 9.59
C ASN A 99 -9.35 27.45 9.56
N SER A 100 -8.44 26.50 9.68
CA SER A 100 -7.02 26.74 9.65
C SER A 100 -6.48 26.37 8.27
N GLU A 101 -5.81 27.31 7.61
CA GLU A 101 -4.99 27.05 6.42
C GLU A 101 -3.66 26.33 6.78
N ASP A 102 -3.51 25.90 8.04
CA ASP A 102 -2.31 25.24 8.52
C ASP A 102 -2.22 23.83 7.95
N ASN A 103 -1.39 23.67 6.93
CA ASN A 103 -1.10 22.39 6.30
C ASN A 103 -0.34 21.39 7.22
N ASN A 104 0.06 21.84 8.43
CA ASN A 104 0.80 21.01 9.39
C ASN A 104 -0.08 20.19 10.31
N SER A 105 -1.39 20.32 10.21
CA SER A 105 -2.38 19.55 10.98
C SER A 105 -3.43 18.92 10.08
N GLY A 106 -4.06 17.87 10.56
CA GLY A 106 -5.12 17.16 9.86
C GLY A 106 -6.05 16.47 10.82
N VAL A 107 -7.26 16.23 10.34
CA VAL A 107 -8.30 15.52 11.08
C VAL A 107 -8.86 14.42 10.21
N VAL A 108 -8.97 13.22 10.76
CA VAL A 108 -9.81 12.16 10.19
C VAL A 108 -11.05 12.01 11.07
N GLN A 109 -12.20 11.98 10.44
CA GLN A 109 -13.48 11.89 11.15
C GLN A 109 -14.30 10.73 10.63
N CYS A 110 -14.90 9.98 11.54
CA CYS A 110 -15.86 8.91 11.24
C CYS A 110 -16.99 8.97 12.28
N ASN A 111 -18.21 9.16 11.82
CA ASN A 111 -19.38 9.34 12.69
C ASN A 111 -19.12 10.38 13.79
N ASP A 112 -19.24 9.98 15.04
CA ASP A 112 -19.10 10.83 16.20
C ASP A 112 -17.65 10.93 16.74
N GLU A 113 -16.68 10.41 15.98
CA GLU A 113 -15.29 10.40 16.38
C GLU A 113 -14.42 11.18 15.40
N ALA A 114 -13.60 12.07 15.93
CA ALA A 114 -12.58 12.77 15.16
C ALA A 114 -11.19 12.52 15.79
N VAL A 115 -10.20 12.30 14.95
CA VAL A 115 -8.80 12.14 15.36
C VAL A 115 -8.00 13.25 14.72
N GLU A 116 -7.44 14.13 15.56
CA GLU A 116 -6.60 15.24 15.15
C GLU A 116 -5.11 14.87 15.34
N PHE A 117 -4.30 15.21 14.37
CA PHE A 117 -2.87 14.95 14.37
C PHE A 117 -2.08 16.10 13.75
N HIS A 118 -0.83 16.26 14.19
CA HIS A 118 0.05 17.33 13.77
C HIS A 118 1.38 16.80 13.24
N ALA A 119 1.94 17.50 12.26
CA ALA A 119 3.27 17.20 11.73
C ALA A 119 4.33 17.19 12.84
N ASN A 120 5.27 16.28 12.73
CA ASN A 120 6.39 16.08 13.65
C ASN A 120 5.98 15.66 15.08
N GLN A 121 4.72 15.34 15.30
CA GLN A 121 4.21 14.80 16.56
C GLN A 121 3.79 13.34 16.39
N ASN A 122 3.94 12.57 17.45
CA ASN A 122 3.38 11.22 17.56
C ASN A 122 2.19 11.16 18.53
N LYS A 123 1.88 12.26 19.21
CA LYS A 123 0.68 12.42 20.02
C LYS A 123 -0.46 12.83 19.09
N ILE A 124 -1.55 12.11 19.15
CA ILE A 124 -2.80 12.44 18.45
C ILE A 124 -3.91 12.68 19.46
N ASN A 125 -4.83 13.58 19.12
CA ASN A 125 -5.98 13.90 19.94
C ASN A 125 -7.20 13.18 19.38
N LYS A 126 -7.95 12.52 20.26
CA LYS A 126 -9.19 11.85 19.93
C LYS A 126 -10.33 12.68 20.52
N VAL A 127 -11.31 12.99 19.67
CA VAL A 127 -12.46 13.81 20.06
C VAL A 127 -13.71 12.98 19.81
N LEU A 128 -14.49 12.74 20.87
CA LEU A 128 -15.83 12.17 20.77
C LEU A 128 -16.83 13.32 20.69
N LEU A 129 -17.56 13.36 19.57
CA LEU A 129 -18.56 14.38 19.30
C LEU A 129 -19.88 13.97 19.96
N LYS A 130 -20.42 14.80 20.83
CA LYS A 130 -21.74 14.58 21.42
C LYS A 130 -22.77 15.47 20.72
N GLU A 131 -23.82 14.87 20.18
CA GLU A 131 -24.84 15.56 19.39
C GLU A 131 -25.56 16.69 20.14
N ASP A 132 -25.71 16.60 21.48
CA ASP A 132 -26.58 17.48 22.28
C ASP A 132 -25.82 18.41 23.26
N THR A 133 -24.52 18.36 23.31
CA THR A 133 -23.75 19.18 24.27
C THR A 133 -22.51 19.77 23.60
N ASN A 134 -22.14 21.01 24.01
CA ASN A 134 -20.85 21.58 23.62
C ASN A 134 -19.66 20.91 24.35
N ASP A 135 -19.91 19.86 25.10
CA ASP A 135 -18.93 19.14 25.89
C ASP A 135 -18.43 17.90 25.13
N ASN A 136 -17.56 18.12 24.18
CA ASN A 136 -16.85 17.02 23.53
C ASN A 136 -15.91 16.33 24.53
N GLU A 137 -15.89 14.99 24.52
CA GLU A 137 -14.89 14.25 25.28
C GLU A 137 -13.58 14.20 24.50
N TYR A 138 -12.48 14.53 25.20
CA TYR A 138 -11.14 14.54 24.62
C TYR A 138 -10.31 13.43 25.22
N GLY A 139 -9.67 12.67 24.36
CA GLY A 139 -8.65 11.71 24.72
C GLY A 139 -7.38 11.96 23.91
N TYR A 140 -6.32 11.27 24.25
CA TYR A 140 -5.12 11.27 23.41
C TYR A 140 -4.51 9.88 23.38
N MET A 141 -3.73 9.64 22.34
CA MET A 141 -2.92 8.45 22.21
C MET A 141 -1.59 8.77 21.53
N TYR A 142 -0.66 7.83 21.62
CA TYR A 142 0.63 7.96 20.96
C TYR A 142 0.74 6.95 19.82
N LEU A 143 1.18 7.44 18.69
CA LEU A 143 1.61 6.62 17.55
C LEU A 143 3.01 6.08 17.81
N SER A 144 3.39 5.03 17.09
CA SER A 144 4.75 4.49 17.17
C SER A 144 5.77 5.40 16.51
N GLU A 145 5.35 6.16 15.49
CA GLU A 145 6.17 7.12 14.76
C GLU A 145 5.52 8.51 14.71
N LYS A 146 6.36 9.52 14.49
CA LYS A 146 5.88 10.88 14.27
C LYS A 146 5.22 11.01 12.90
N ILE A 147 4.13 11.76 12.84
CA ILE A 147 3.52 12.17 11.59
C ILE A 147 4.54 12.99 10.79
N LYS A 148 4.77 12.63 9.54
CA LYS A 148 5.64 13.35 8.62
C LYS A 148 4.85 14.32 7.77
N TYR A 149 5.43 15.47 7.47
CA TYR A 149 4.92 16.39 6.47
C TYR A 149 5.88 16.42 5.28
N ALA A 150 5.38 16.07 4.11
CA ALA A 150 6.13 16.08 2.87
C ALA A 150 5.16 16.27 1.69
N ASN A 151 5.64 16.81 0.57
CA ASN A 151 4.84 16.96 -0.67
C ASN A 151 3.47 17.64 -0.46
N GLY A 152 3.35 18.51 0.54
CA GLY A 152 2.08 19.17 0.88
C GLY A 152 1.06 18.26 1.60
N GLN A 153 1.48 17.09 2.09
CA GLN A 153 0.60 16.08 2.72
C GLN A 153 1.16 15.61 4.06
N LEU A 154 0.28 15.05 4.89
CA LEU A 154 0.63 14.41 6.16
C LEU A 154 0.63 12.90 6.00
N TYR A 155 1.70 12.27 6.50
CA TYR A 155 1.95 10.85 6.37
C TYR A 155 2.04 10.19 7.74
N ALA A 156 1.33 9.08 7.90
CA ALA A 156 1.50 8.20 9.04
C ALA A 156 2.36 6.98 8.67
N TYR A 157 3.10 6.47 9.63
CA TYR A 157 3.72 5.15 9.52
C TYR A 157 2.65 4.10 9.22
N VAL A 158 2.95 3.15 8.35
CA VAL A 158 1.95 2.23 7.82
C VAL A 158 1.16 1.48 8.91
N GLU A 159 1.82 1.07 10.00
CA GLU A 159 1.14 0.38 11.10
C GLU A 159 0.30 1.35 11.96
N ASP A 160 0.67 2.62 12.02
CA ASP A 160 -0.06 3.66 12.76
C ASP A 160 -1.36 4.08 12.04
N LEU A 161 -1.58 3.66 10.79
CA LEU A 161 -2.89 3.80 10.14
C LEU A 161 -3.98 3.02 10.88
N GLN A 162 -3.63 1.92 11.58
CA GLN A 162 -4.60 1.15 12.34
C GLN A 162 -5.29 1.98 13.43
N PRO A 163 -4.57 2.64 14.34
CA PRO A 163 -5.19 3.51 15.33
C PRO A 163 -5.81 4.78 14.76
N LEU A 164 -5.29 5.30 13.65
CA LEU A 164 -5.83 6.51 13.03
C LEU A 164 -7.17 6.26 12.33
N LEU A 165 -7.32 5.12 11.68
CA LEU A 165 -8.47 4.82 10.81
C LEU A 165 -9.34 3.69 11.36
N ASN A 166 -9.06 3.21 12.57
CA ASN A 166 -9.76 2.07 13.18
C ASN A 166 -9.94 0.91 12.19
N ALA A 167 -8.90 0.60 11.44
CA ALA A 167 -8.88 -0.40 10.39
C ALA A 167 -7.73 -1.38 10.62
N LYS A 168 -7.96 -2.66 10.39
CA LYS A 168 -6.87 -3.65 10.44
C LYS A 168 -5.92 -3.38 9.28
N VAL A 169 -4.65 -3.15 9.61
CA VAL A 169 -3.58 -2.92 8.65
C VAL A 169 -2.74 -4.17 8.48
N ASN A 170 -2.50 -4.57 7.25
CA ASN A 170 -1.54 -5.62 6.91
C ASN A 170 -0.60 -5.07 5.83
N TYR A 171 0.68 -4.98 6.17
CA TYR A 171 1.73 -4.57 5.25
C TYR A 171 2.63 -5.75 4.90
N ASN A 172 2.63 -6.13 3.63
CA ASN A 172 3.55 -7.14 3.09
C ASN A 172 4.73 -6.45 2.42
N GLN A 173 5.84 -6.37 3.15
CA GLN A 173 7.07 -5.74 2.67
C GLN A 173 7.67 -6.44 1.43
N ALA A 174 7.53 -7.77 1.32
CA ALA A 174 8.07 -8.52 0.20
C ALA A 174 7.38 -8.22 -1.14
N THR A 175 6.11 -7.80 -1.09
CA THR A 175 5.30 -7.49 -2.29
C THR A 175 4.92 -6.02 -2.39
N ASN A 176 5.33 -5.16 -1.44
CA ASN A 176 4.94 -3.76 -1.34
C ASN A 176 3.40 -3.56 -1.35
N LYS A 177 2.67 -4.46 -0.69
CA LYS A 177 1.21 -4.40 -0.61
C LYS A 177 0.75 -4.03 0.78
N ILE A 178 -0.14 -3.04 0.84
CA ILE A 178 -0.79 -2.58 2.07
C ILE A 178 -2.28 -2.89 1.92
N THR A 179 -2.83 -3.57 2.91
CA THR A 179 -4.27 -3.86 2.97
C THR A 179 -4.85 -3.25 4.23
N LEU A 180 -5.91 -2.47 4.07
CA LEU A 180 -6.72 -1.96 5.16
C LEU A 180 -8.08 -2.62 5.11
N ALA A 181 -8.55 -3.10 6.26
CA ALA A 181 -9.90 -3.62 6.43
C ALA A 181 -10.56 -2.88 7.60
N GLY A 182 -11.62 -2.13 7.29
CA GLY A 182 -12.47 -1.50 8.27
C GLY A 182 -13.37 -2.58 8.88
N THR A 183 -13.32 -2.76 10.20
CA THR A 183 -14.23 -3.66 10.89
C THR A 183 -14.67 -3.03 12.21
N GLU A 184 -15.98 -3.02 12.49
CA GLU A 184 -16.54 -2.67 13.80
C GLU A 184 -15.88 -3.46 14.95
N TYR A 185 -15.44 -4.68 14.66
CA TYR A 185 -14.80 -5.57 15.61
C TYR A 185 -13.46 -5.04 16.16
N LEU A 186 -12.71 -4.28 15.39
CA LEU A 186 -11.46 -3.67 15.84
C LEU A 186 -11.69 -2.53 16.82
N TYR A 187 -12.83 -1.87 16.75
CA TYR A 187 -13.17 -0.80 17.67
C TYR A 187 -13.23 -1.30 19.12
N GLU A 188 -13.94 -2.40 19.39
CA GLU A 188 -14.03 -2.97 20.74
C GLU A 188 -12.69 -3.50 21.26
N GLN A 189 -11.93 -4.20 20.42
CA GLN A 189 -10.60 -4.69 20.80
C GLN A 189 -9.62 -3.54 21.04
N TYR A 190 -9.72 -2.50 20.24
CA TYR A 190 -8.87 -1.34 20.33
C TYR A 190 -9.18 -0.51 21.57
N GLN A 191 -10.46 -0.27 21.90
CA GLN A 191 -10.89 0.37 23.14
C GLN A 191 -10.40 -0.39 24.37
N THR A 192 -10.51 -1.73 24.36
CA THR A 192 -10.01 -2.58 25.42
C THR A 192 -8.49 -2.48 25.57
N LYS A 193 -7.76 -2.41 24.45
CA LYS A 193 -6.30 -2.27 24.45
C LYS A 193 -5.86 -0.88 24.90
N ILE A 194 -6.54 0.18 24.48
CA ILE A 194 -6.29 1.56 24.94
C ILE A 194 -6.50 1.67 26.45
N ALA A 195 -7.62 1.14 26.95
CA ALA A 195 -7.87 1.11 28.40
C ALA A 195 -6.80 0.33 29.17
N SER A 196 -6.32 -0.78 28.62
CA SER A 196 -5.23 -1.58 29.22
C SER A 196 -3.86 -0.89 29.21
N LEU A 197 -3.64 0.06 28.28
CA LEU A 197 -2.41 0.86 28.18
C LEU A 197 -2.45 2.13 29.04
N GLY A 198 -3.52 2.35 29.80
CA GLY A 198 -3.64 3.48 30.73
C GLY A 198 -3.96 4.82 30.05
N TYR A 199 -4.49 4.81 28.85
CA TYR A 199 -5.01 6.02 28.22
C TYR A 199 -6.35 6.35 28.89
N ASN A 200 -6.33 7.39 29.70
CA ASN A 200 -7.54 7.92 30.32
C ASN A 200 -8.18 8.94 29.39
N ALA A 201 -9.50 8.89 29.27
CA ALA A 201 -10.24 10.07 28.86
C ALA A 201 -9.87 11.20 29.82
N VAL A 202 -9.46 12.33 29.30
CA VAL A 202 -9.19 13.51 30.11
C VAL A 202 -10.55 14.11 30.39
N ASP A 203 -10.96 14.09 31.68
CA ASP A 203 -12.12 14.83 32.17
C ASP A 203 -11.98 16.35 31.90
#